data_d37f8300c5a293869a801c96e8e408ee
#
_entry.id   d37f8300c5a293869a801c96e8e408ee
#
_cell.length_a   1.000
_cell.length_b   1.000
_cell.length_c   1.000
_cell.angle_alpha   90.00
_cell.angle_beta   90.00
_cell.angle_gamma   90.00
#
_symmetry.space_group_name_H-M   'P 1'
#
loop_
_entity.id
_entity.type
_entity.pdbx_description
1 polymer ?
#
loop_
_entity_poly.entity_id
_entity_poly.type
_entity_poly.pdbx_seq_one_letter_code
_entity_poly.pdbx_strand_id
1 'polypeptide(L)'
;PLSIEEIEDPVPSPTDMVIKVCACGICGTDLHWSEINNEESGFRDIHPGAVMGHEFSGEIVEIGKDVTDNWKIGERVCAMPQIGCAKCSNCRAGRPHRCDKALNRATPGNPGAYSEFVRIGAQETFRLPDSVTFQEGALVEPLAVGLHAVKRAKITAGDNVLIVGSGPVG
;
A
#
# COMPACT_ATOMS: atom_id res chain seq x y z
N PRO A 1 -18.26 -5.32 13.02
CA PRO A 1 -18.94 -4.90 11.80
C PRO A 1 -18.20 -3.74 11.16
N LEU A 2 -18.20 -3.66 9.82
CA LEU A 2 -17.68 -2.51 9.10
C LEU A 2 -18.71 -1.37 9.15
N SER A 3 -18.23 -0.14 9.27
CA SER A 3 -19.02 1.09 9.22
C SER A 3 -18.34 2.11 8.29
N ILE A 4 -19.13 3.06 7.79
CA ILE A 4 -18.61 4.22 7.07
C ILE A 4 -18.68 5.40 8.03
N GLU A 5 -17.55 6.05 8.26
CA GLU A 5 -17.40 7.11 9.27
C GLU A 5 -16.64 8.30 8.67
N GLU A 6 -16.89 9.48 9.18
CA GLU A 6 -16.06 10.64 8.89
C GLU A 6 -14.79 10.58 9.76
N ILE A 7 -13.65 10.80 9.13
CA ILE A 7 -12.34 10.86 9.79
C ILE A 7 -11.62 12.15 9.40
N GLU A 8 -10.65 12.56 10.19
CA GLU A 8 -9.80 13.70 9.83
C GLU A 8 -8.96 13.40 8.60
N ASP A 9 -8.83 14.37 7.69
CA ASP A 9 -7.96 14.26 6.54
C ASP A 9 -6.49 14.10 6.97
N PRO A 10 -5.74 13.21 6.33
CA PRO A 10 -4.34 13.01 6.68
C PRO A 10 -3.50 14.22 6.28
N VAL A 11 -2.59 14.62 7.17
CA VAL A 11 -1.59 15.66 6.90
C VAL A 11 -0.24 14.99 6.59
N PRO A 12 0.49 15.38 5.55
CA PRO A 12 1.77 14.77 5.25
C PRO A 12 2.82 15.16 6.29
N SER A 13 3.64 14.20 6.70
CA SER A 13 4.91 14.50 7.35
C SER A 13 5.86 15.19 6.36
N PRO A 14 6.96 15.81 6.82
CA PRO A 14 7.86 16.52 5.90
C PRO A 14 8.36 15.71 4.71
N THR A 15 8.48 14.38 4.82
CA THR A 15 8.97 13.47 3.79
C THR A 15 7.90 12.64 3.09
N ASP A 16 6.63 12.91 3.40
CA ASP A 16 5.48 12.15 2.89
C ASP A 16 4.65 12.99 1.91
N MET A 17 3.68 12.37 1.30
CA MET A 17 2.68 13.01 0.45
C MET A 17 1.28 12.55 0.83
N VAL A 18 0.26 13.26 0.38
CA VAL A 18 -1.14 12.84 0.45
C VAL A 18 -1.67 12.68 -0.95
N ILE A 19 -2.40 11.60 -1.18
CA ILE A 19 -3.13 11.40 -2.43
C ILE A 19 -4.64 11.36 -2.18
N LYS A 20 -5.40 11.82 -3.17
CA LYS A 20 -6.80 11.50 -3.32
C LYS A 20 -6.89 10.09 -3.91
N VAL A 21 -7.54 9.18 -3.20
CA VAL A 21 -7.70 7.78 -3.66
C VAL A 21 -8.70 7.75 -4.81
N CYS A 22 -8.29 7.15 -5.94
CA CYS A 22 -9.14 6.98 -7.11
C CYS A 22 -9.57 5.53 -7.32
N ALA A 23 -8.79 4.57 -6.82
CA ALA A 23 -9.13 3.15 -6.80
C ALA A 23 -8.43 2.46 -5.64
N CYS A 24 -9.11 1.48 -5.03
CA CYS A 24 -8.55 0.61 -4.01
C CYS A 24 -9.08 -0.81 -4.21
N GLY A 25 -8.19 -1.80 -4.24
CA GLY A 25 -8.50 -3.23 -4.29
C GLY A 25 -8.90 -3.77 -2.92
N ILE A 26 -9.45 -4.99 -2.90
CA ILE A 26 -9.79 -5.74 -1.71
C ILE A 26 -8.88 -6.96 -1.62
N CYS A 27 -8.03 -6.98 -0.62
CA CYS A 27 -7.15 -8.10 -0.33
C CYS A 27 -7.84 -9.16 0.55
N GLY A 28 -7.37 -10.40 0.47
CA GLY A 28 -7.75 -11.43 1.42
C GLY A 28 -7.48 -11.05 2.87
N THR A 29 -6.45 -10.23 3.12
CA THR A 29 -6.16 -9.66 4.44
C THR A 29 -7.31 -8.80 4.98
N ASP A 30 -7.91 -7.96 4.13
CA ASP A 30 -9.03 -7.11 4.52
C ASP A 30 -10.27 -7.96 4.89
N LEU A 31 -10.51 -9.05 4.12
CA LEU A 31 -11.59 -9.99 4.41
C LEU A 31 -11.35 -10.69 5.75
N HIS A 32 -10.15 -11.19 5.99
CA HIS A 32 -9.80 -11.82 7.26
C HIS A 32 -9.97 -10.85 8.43
N TRP A 33 -9.55 -9.61 8.30
CA TRP A 33 -9.74 -8.59 9.34
C TRP A 33 -11.23 -8.26 9.58
N SER A 34 -12.06 -8.30 8.53
CA SER A 34 -13.49 -8.04 8.67
C SER A 34 -14.26 -9.16 9.38
N GLU A 35 -13.73 -10.38 9.30
CA GLU A 35 -14.34 -11.60 9.88
C GLU A 35 -13.86 -11.89 11.30
N ILE A 36 -12.88 -11.12 11.83
CA ILE A 36 -12.31 -11.42 13.15
C ILE A 36 -13.34 -11.31 14.28
N ASN A 37 -13.83 -12.47 14.64
CA ASN A 37 -14.17 -12.88 16.00
C ASN A 37 -13.42 -14.16 16.38
N ASN A 38 -12.34 -14.51 15.68
CA ASN A 38 -11.64 -15.78 15.82
C ASN A 38 -10.25 -15.59 16.42
N GLU A 39 -10.09 -15.94 17.67
CA GLU A 39 -8.79 -16.12 18.36
C GLU A 39 -7.86 -17.10 17.65
N GLU A 40 -8.36 -17.87 16.67
CA GLU A 40 -7.64 -18.91 15.93
C GLU A 40 -6.97 -18.40 14.63
N SER A 41 -7.24 -17.19 14.15
CA SER A 41 -6.81 -16.77 12.81
C SER A 41 -5.31 -16.49 12.66
N GLY A 42 -4.58 -16.32 13.76
CA GLY A 42 -3.14 -15.97 13.74
C GLY A 42 -2.84 -14.60 13.15
N PHE A 43 -3.85 -13.87 12.67
CA PHE A 43 -3.72 -12.47 12.24
C PHE A 43 -3.72 -11.56 13.47
N ARG A 44 -2.89 -10.51 13.43
CA ARG A 44 -2.94 -9.48 14.48
C ARG A 44 -4.29 -8.81 14.46
N ASP A 45 -4.87 -8.65 15.63
CA ASP A 45 -6.13 -7.93 15.79
C ASP A 45 -6.01 -6.53 15.17
N ILE A 46 -6.95 -6.20 14.30
CA ILE A 46 -7.13 -4.83 13.86
C ILE A 46 -7.85 -4.08 14.99
N HIS A 47 -7.34 -2.92 15.37
CA HIS A 47 -7.98 -2.14 16.42
C HIS A 47 -9.28 -1.50 15.92
N PRO A 48 -10.30 -1.32 16.80
CA PRO A 48 -11.50 -0.58 16.44
C PRO A 48 -11.18 0.83 15.91
N GLY A 49 -11.89 1.25 14.87
CA GLY A 49 -11.64 2.53 14.20
C GLY A 49 -10.50 2.52 13.19
N ALA A 50 -9.87 1.35 12.92
CA ALA A 50 -8.87 1.25 11.86
C ALA A 50 -9.52 1.35 10.48
N VAL A 51 -8.95 2.16 9.61
CA VAL A 51 -9.31 2.22 8.19
C VAL A 51 -8.42 1.25 7.41
N MET A 52 -9.02 0.30 6.72
CA MET A 52 -8.33 -0.72 5.92
C MET A 52 -8.01 -0.23 4.50
N GLY A 53 -7.58 -1.14 3.63
CA GLY A 53 -7.25 -0.87 2.23
C GLY A 53 -5.77 -0.57 2.04
N HIS A 54 -5.10 -1.36 1.18
CA HIS A 54 -3.66 -1.26 0.96
C HIS A 54 -3.24 -1.51 -0.49
N GLU A 55 -4.18 -1.80 -1.39
CA GLU A 55 -3.98 -1.99 -2.82
C GLU A 55 -4.58 -0.79 -3.56
N PHE A 56 -3.86 0.31 -3.72
CA PHE A 56 -4.47 1.59 -4.12
C PHE A 56 -3.66 2.39 -5.13
N SER A 57 -4.38 3.30 -5.79
CA SER A 57 -3.82 4.33 -6.65
C SER A 57 -4.64 5.62 -6.56
N GLY A 58 -4.04 6.73 -6.96
CA GLY A 58 -4.70 8.03 -6.89
C GLY A 58 -3.86 9.17 -7.44
N GLU A 59 -4.24 10.39 -7.09
CA GLU A 59 -3.58 11.62 -7.52
C GLU A 59 -2.97 12.34 -6.31
N ILE A 60 -1.75 12.86 -6.46
CA ILE A 60 -1.10 13.66 -5.42
C ILE A 60 -1.86 14.96 -5.21
N VAL A 61 -2.26 15.23 -3.97
CA VAL A 61 -2.96 16.47 -3.57
C VAL A 61 -2.15 17.32 -2.62
N GLU A 62 -1.19 16.73 -1.90
CA GLU A 62 -0.32 17.47 -0.99
C GLU A 62 1.08 16.83 -0.94
N ILE A 63 2.12 17.66 -0.80
CA ILE A 63 3.52 17.24 -0.79
C ILE A 63 4.21 17.84 0.43
N GLY A 64 4.87 16.99 1.22
CA GLY A 64 5.65 17.40 2.37
C GLY A 64 6.87 18.25 1.97
N LYS A 65 7.23 19.20 2.81
CA LYS A 65 8.23 20.25 2.52
C LYS A 65 9.66 19.72 2.28
N ASP A 66 10.01 18.55 2.77
CA ASP A 66 11.33 17.92 2.65
C ASP A 66 11.35 16.79 1.60
N VAL A 67 10.29 16.65 0.81
CA VAL A 67 10.26 15.74 -0.33
C VAL A 67 11.18 16.28 -1.42
N THR A 68 12.22 15.53 -1.76
CA THR A 68 13.30 15.96 -2.67
C THR A 68 13.09 15.52 -4.11
N ASP A 69 12.28 14.49 -4.35
CA ASP A 69 11.94 14.04 -5.69
C ASP A 69 11.03 15.06 -6.37
N ASN A 70 11.14 15.16 -7.69
CA ASN A 70 10.36 16.13 -8.47
C ASN A 70 8.89 15.69 -8.63
N TRP A 71 8.18 15.52 -7.50
CA TRP A 71 6.75 15.24 -7.47
C TRP A 71 5.91 16.50 -7.68
N LYS A 72 4.75 16.36 -8.31
CA LYS A 72 3.83 17.46 -8.57
C LYS A 72 2.42 17.10 -8.13
N ILE A 73 1.67 18.09 -7.69
CA ILE A 73 0.23 17.98 -7.47
C ILE A 73 -0.45 17.55 -8.78
N GLY A 74 -1.39 16.61 -8.70
CA GLY A 74 -2.10 16.03 -9.83
C GLY A 74 -1.36 14.88 -10.51
N GLU A 75 -0.13 14.53 -10.11
CA GLU A 75 0.53 13.33 -10.66
C GLU A 75 -0.22 12.07 -10.21
N ARG A 76 -0.38 11.15 -11.17
CA ARG A 76 -1.04 9.86 -11.01
C ARG A 76 -0.05 8.84 -10.46
N VAL A 77 -0.39 8.21 -9.34
CA VAL A 77 0.54 7.34 -8.62
C VAL A 77 -0.14 6.10 -8.03
N CYS A 78 0.68 5.09 -7.77
CA CYS A 78 0.42 4.04 -6.78
C CYS A 78 1.57 4.03 -5.76
N ALA A 79 1.37 3.42 -4.61
CA ALA A 79 2.39 3.38 -3.58
C ALA A 79 2.38 2.05 -2.83
N MET A 80 3.52 1.75 -2.19
CA MET A 80 3.58 0.65 -1.22
C MET A 80 2.68 0.95 -0.02
N PRO A 81 2.09 -0.10 0.60
CA PRO A 81 1.14 0.08 1.70
C PRO A 81 1.79 0.46 3.04
N GLN A 82 3.03 0.83 3.05
CA GLN A 82 3.77 1.24 4.25
C GLN A 82 4.64 2.45 3.96
N ILE A 83 4.95 3.23 5.00
CA ILE A 83 5.82 4.40 4.92
C ILE A 83 7.08 4.11 5.73
N GLY A 84 8.23 4.11 5.09
CA GLY A 84 9.53 3.97 5.74
C GLY A 84 9.94 5.24 6.49
N CYS A 85 10.91 5.12 7.41
CA CYS A 85 11.38 6.28 8.18
C CYS A 85 12.36 7.18 7.40
N ALA A 86 12.70 6.87 6.16
CA ALA A 86 13.66 7.53 5.26
C ALA A 86 15.11 7.67 5.82
N LYS A 87 15.39 7.26 7.06
CA LYS A 87 16.65 7.55 7.77
C LYS A 87 17.51 6.32 8.09
N CYS A 88 16.90 5.13 8.26
CA CYS A 88 17.64 3.92 8.60
C CYS A 88 18.43 3.37 7.40
N SER A 89 19.33 2.44 7.65
CA SER A 89 20.16 1.82 6.60
C SER A 89 19.34 1.12 5.52
N ASN A 90 18.22 0.52 5.90
CA ASN A 90 17.31 -0.13 4.95
C ASN A 90 16.65 0.89 4.01
N CYS A 91 16.09 1.99 4.54
CA CYS A 91 15.50 3.05 3.73
C CYS A 91 16.52 3.69 2.79
N ARG A 92 17.71 4.04 3.31
CA ARG A 92 18.78 4.62 2.48
C ARG A 92 19.29 3.67 1.39
N ALA A 93 19.13 2.36 1.59
CA ALA A 93 19.47 1.33 0.59
C ALA A 93 18.32 1.00 -0.37
N GLY A 94 17.23 1.81 -0.42
CA GLY A 94 16.05 1.56 -1.26
C GLY A 94 15.22 0.35 -0.83
N ARG A 95 15.27 -0.01 0.44
CA ARG A 95 14.52 -1.13 1.02
C ARG A 95 13.60 -0.70 2.17
N PRO A 96 12.68 0.27 1.93
CA PRO A 96 11.80 0.78 2.98
C PRO A 96 10.89 -0.29 3.58
N HIS A 97 10.55 -1.33 2.81
CA HIS A 97 9.80 -2.51 3.28
C HIS A 97 10.51 -3.31 4.40
N ARG A 98 11.79 -3.03 4.66
CA ARG A 98 12.57 -3.61 5.77
C ARG A 98 12.85 -2.61 6.88
N CYS A 99 12.12 -1.52 6.90
CA CYS A 99 12.29 -0.49 7.92
C CYS A 99 11.63 -0.95 9.23
N ASP A 100 12.41 -1.04 10.32
CA ASP A 100 11.90 -1.43 11.64
C ASP A 100 10.92 -0.39 12.24
N LYS A 101 10.90 0.82 11.69
CA LYS A 101 10.02 1.94 12.07
C LYS A 101 8.99 2.27 11.00
N ALA A 102 8.71 1.33 10.10
CA ALA A 102 7.72 1.56 9.07
C ALA A 102 6.32 1.75 9.68
N LEU A 103 5.58 2.73 9.16
CA LEU A 103 4.16 2.91 9.44
C LEU A 103 3.37 2.03 8.47
N ASN A 104 2.75 0.99 8.99
CA ASN A 104 1.88 0.12 8.21
C ASN A 104 0.47 0.70 8.11
N ARG A 105 -0.30 0.29 7.09
CA ARG A 105 -1.71 0.66 6.96
C ARG A 105 -2.55 0.05 8.09
N ALA A 106 -3.71 0.66 8.32
CA ALA A 106 -4.64 0.25 9.36
C ALA A 106 -4.04 0.25 10.77
N THR A 107 -3.00 1.06 11.00
CA THR A 107 -2.43 1.30 12.32
C THR A 107 -2.77 2.72 12.80
N PRO A 108 -2.72 2.99 14.11
CA PRO A 108 -2.94 4.34 14.62
C PRO A 108 -2.04 5.36 13.93
N GLY A 109 -2.65 6.45 13.43
CA GLY A 109 -1.95 7.52 12.72
C GLY A 109 -1.55 7.20 11.27
N ASN A 110 -1.93 6.04 10.72
CA ASN A 110 -1.76 5.71 9.32
C ASN A 110 -2.97 4.94 8.75
N PRO A 111 -4.10 5.63 8.52
CA PRO A 111 -5.30 5.01 7.95
C PRO A 111 -5.01 4.40 6.58
N GLY A 112 -5.77 3.38 6.23
CA GLY A 112 -5.71 2.73 4.92
C GLY A 112 -6.47 3.49 3.84
N ALA A 113 -6.48 2.93 2.65
CA ALA A 113 -7.01 3.57 1.44
C ALA A 113 -8.51 3.31 1.18
N TYR A 114 -9.25 2.69 2.11
CA TYR A 114 -10.72 2.75 2.10
C TYR A 114 -11.18 4.10 2.69
N SER A 115 -10.60 5.17 2.19
CA SER A 115 -10.84 6.56 2.53
C SER A 115 -10.67 7.45 1.29
N GLU A 116 -11.14 8.67 1.35
CA GLU A 116 -11.00 9.62 0.23
C GLU A 116 -9.54 10.06 0.05
N PHE A 117 -8.81 10.20 1.15
CA PHE A 117 -7.41 10.63 1.15
C PHE A 117 -6.55 9.67 1.95
N VAL A 118 -5.31 9.47 1.50
CA VAL A 118 -4.35 8.62 2.20
C VAL A 118 -2.95 9.22 2.14
N ARG A 119 -2.24 9.13 3.26
CA ARG A 119 -0.83 9.52 3.33
C ARG A 119 0.06 8.44 2.76
N ILE A 120 1.05 8.81 1.95
CA ILE A 120 2.02 7.90 1.31
C ILE A 120 3.43 8.41 1.51
N GLY A 121 4.41 7.51 1.59
CA GLY A 121 5.82 7.89 1.60
C GLY A 121 6.33 8.23 0.20
N ALA A 122 7.09 9.30 0.05
CA ALA A 122 7.61 9.70 -1.26
C ALA A 122 8.54 8.63 -1.87
N GLN A 123 9.33 7.93 -1.04
CA GLN A 123 10.25 6.87 -1.49
C GLN A 123 9.53 5.57 -1.89
N GLU A 124 8.32 5.38 -1.43
CA GLU A 124 7.48 4.21 -1.67
C GLU A 124 6.48 4.41 -2.81
N THR A 125 6.54 5.55 -3.49
CA THR A 125 5.58 5.98 -4.51
C THR A 125 6.13 5.77 -5.91
N PHE A 126 5.24 5.36 -6.83
CA PHE A 126 5.55 5.10 -8.23
C PHE A 126 4.58 5.86 -9.14
N ARG A 127 5.12 6.52 -10.18
CA ARG A 127 4.30 7.18 -11.20
C ARG A 127 3.56 6.17 -12.05
N LEU A 128 2.28 6.41 -12.27
CA LEU A 128 1.49 5.64 -13.24
C LEU A 128 1.63 6.28 -14.63
N PRO A 129 1.97 5.50 -15.66
CA PRO A 129 1.90 5.96 -17.04
C PRO A 129 0.46 6.41 -17.40
N ASP A 130 0.33 7.35 -18.32
CA ASP A 130 -0.99 7.86 -18.76
C ASP A 130 -1.89 6.76 -19.34
N SER A 131 -1.29 5.71 -19.92
CA SER A 131 -2.00 4.56 -20.48
C SER A 131 -2.55 3.59 -19.44
N VAL A 132 -2.16 3.71 -18.16
CA VAL A 132 -2.60 2.84 -17.06
C VAL A 132 -3.74 3.53 -16.31
N THR A 133 -4.88 2.88 -16.18
CA THR A 133 -6.02 3.38 -15.39
C THR A 133 -5.73 3.33 -13.89
N PHE A 134 -6.49 4.03 -13.07
CA PHE A 134 -6.36 3.91 -11.61
C PHE A 134 -6.71 2.51 -11.12
N GLN A 135 -7.69 1.85 -11.71
CA GLN A 135 -8.04 0.48 -11.39
C GLN A 135 -6.86 -0.49 -11.64
N GLU A 136 -6.18 -0.36 -12.78
CA GLU A 136 -4.96 -1.12 -13.06
C GLU A 136 -3.82 -0.70 -12.13
N GLY A 137 -3.73 0.58 -11.78
CA GLY A 137 -2.75 1.09 -10.81
C GLY A 137 -2.91 0.50 -9.40
N ALA A 138 -4.14 0.23 -8.98
CA ALA A 138 -4.42 -0.43 -7.70
C ALA A 138 -3.95 -1.90 -7.70
N LEU A 139 -3.89 -2.56 -8.88
CA LEU A 139 -3.39 -3.93 -9.00
C LEU A 139 -1.86 -4.05 -8.92
N VAL A 140 -1.13 -2.94 -8.92
CA VAL A 140 0.36 -2.97 -8.86
C VAL A 140 0.85 -3.65 -7.58
N GLU A 141 0.17 -3.42 -6.45
CA GLU A 141 0.54 -4.03 -5.17
C GLU A 141 0.43 -5.58 -5.23
N PRO A 142 -0.74 -6.19 -5.51
CA PRO A 142 -0.85 -7.64 -5.57
C PRO A 142 -0.01 -8.27 -6.70
N LEU A 143 0.16 -7.60 -7.85
CA LEU A 143 1.07 -8.03 -8.90
C LEU A 143 2.53 -8.07 -8.44
N ALA A 144 2.93 -7.12 -7.61
CA ALA A 144 4.29 -7.10 -7.04
C ALA A 144 4.53 -8.30 -6.12
N VAL A 145 3.51 -8.76 -5.39
CA VAL A 145 3.57 -9.99 -4.58
C VAL A 145 3.82 -11.20 -5.47
N GLY A 146 3.02 -11.39 -6.53
CA GLY A 146 3.19 -12.48 -7.50
C GLY A 146 4.57 -12.44 -8.17
N LEU A 147 4.99 -11.27 -8.66
CA LEU A 147 6.32 -11.09 -9.28
C LEU A 147 7.45 -11.40 -8.29
N HIS A 148 7.29 -11.03 -7.02
CA HIS A 148 8.27 -11.36 -5.99
C HIS A 148 8.38 -12.88 -5.79
N ALA A 149 7.27 -13.60 -5.76
CA ALA A 149 7.25 -15.06 -5.66
C ALA A 149 7.99 -15.72 -6.84
N VAL A 150 7.70 -15.30 -8.07
CA VAL A 150 8.39 -15.78 -9.29
C VAL A 150 9.90 -15.55 -9.21
N LYS A 151 10.32 -14.34 -8.83
CA LYS A 151 11.75 -14.01 -8.67
C LYS A 151 12.42 -14.79 -7.54
N ARG A 152 11.72 -15.04 -6.44
CA ARG A 152 12.23 -15.84 -5.32
C ARG A 152 12.37 -17.31 -5.67
N ALA A 153 11.45 -17.85 -6.44
CA ALA A 153 11.51 -19.23 -6.96
C ALA A 153 12.57 -19.41 -8.07
N LYS A 154 13.13 -18.29 -8.60
CA LYS A 154 14.11 -18.29 -9.70
C LYS A 154 13.58 -19.00 -10.96
N ILE A 155 12.30 -18.86 -11.23
CA ILE A 155 11.65 -19.46 -12.40
C ILE A 155 12.25 -18.87 -13.67
N THR A 156 12.57 -19.74 -14.63
CA THR A 156 13.13 -19.40 -15.92
C THR A 156 12.24 -19.91 -17.07
N ALA A 157 12.45 -19.39 -18.27
CA ALA A 157 11.71 -19.86 -19.45
C ALA A 157 11.97 -21.35 -19.67
N GLY A 158 10.89 -22.14 -19.82
CA GLY A 158 10.93 -23.59 -20.01
C GLY A 158 10.75 -24.41 -18.73
N ASP A 159 10.71 -23.79 -17.56
CA ASP A 159 10.41 -24.50 -16.32
C ASP A 159 8.93 -24.93 -16.26
N ASN A 160 8.69 -26.10 -15.66
CA ASN A 160 7.34 -26.53 -15.31
C ASN A 160 7.01 -26.03 -13.91
N VAL A 161 5.95 -25.23 -13.79
CA VAL A 161 5.56 -24.59 -12.53
C VAL A 161 4.19 -25.10 -12.11
N LEU A 162 4.07 -25.52 -10.84
CA LEU A 162 2.79 -25.82 -10.21
C LEU A 162 2.38 -24.66 -9.32
N ILE A 163 1.23 -24.06 -9.60
CA ILE A 163 0.60 -23.04 -8.76
C ILE A 163 -0.54 -23.69 -8.00
N VAL A 164 -0.50 -23.59 -6.65
CA VAL A 164 -1.56 -24.10 -5.78
C VAL A 164 -2.41 -22.94 -5.32
N GLY A 165 -3.60 -22.82 -5.88
CA GLY A 165 -4.52 -21.71 -5.71
C GLY A 165 -4.46 -20.73 -6.89
N SER A 166 -5.65 -20.32 -7.37
CA SER A 166 -5.85 -19.39 -8.50
C SER A 166 -6.62 -18.13 -8.05
N GLY A 167 -6.28 -17.63 -6.86
CA GLY A 167 -6.79 -16.36 -6.36
C GLY A 167 -6.04 -15.16 -7.00
N PRO A 168 -6.24 -13.93 -6.48
CA PRO A 168 -5.67 -12.72 -7.06
C PRO A 168 -4.14 -12.73 -7.20
N VAL A 169 -3.43 -13.50 -6.36
CA VAL A 169 -1.96 -13.61 -6.38
C VAL A 169 -1.48 -14.82 -7.19
N GLY A 170 -2.29 -15.87 -7.35
CA GLY A 170 -1.98 -17.07 -8.17
C GLY A 170 -2.15 -16.82 -9.65
#